data_1acd3d2315407fc63aaed53abec83ee5
#
_entry.id   1acd3d2315407fc63aaed53abec83ee5
#
_cell.length_a   1.000
_cell.length_b   1.000
_cell.length_c   1.000
_cell.angle_alpha   90.00
_cell.angle_beta   90.00
_cell.angle_gamma   90.00
#
_symmetry.space_group_name_H-M   'P 1'
#
loop_
_entity.id
_entity.type
_entity.pdbx_description
1 polymer ?
#
loop_
_entity_poly.entity_id
_entity_poly.type
_entity_poly.pdbx_seq_one_letter_code
_entity_poly.pdbx_strand_id
1 'polypeptide(L)'
;MDIMEVIKSRRSIRVFNDRVPPREVIEKCIEAATWAPNPTNQQPWEFIVAAGEELKKISEVIIKTFPQRMKEIDPYKNIPESCEKRKNETFGQLFSAAKEAGIDTKDLFQKNMSFYGAPVAVLFITYKMEHNLYRHSTAAALQNFLLAAHAKGLGACWLSSAVACQEEIKEALKISGEKEILDGVAVGYPVKDCPLNTFPRTRLKVDEVTTWLGF
;
A
#
# COMPACT_ATOMS: atom_id res chain seq x y z
N MET A 1 10.30 -8.76 -18.16
CA MET A 1 11.12 -7.86 -17.30
C MET A 1 12.00 -8.71 -16.40
N ASP A 2 13.25 -8.35 -16.28
CA ASP A 2 14.13 -8.90 -15.26
C ASP A 2 13.64 -8.51 -13.85
N ILE A 3 13.90 -9.34 -12.83
CA ILE A 3 13.42 -9.10 -11.47
C ILE A 3 13.95 -7.76 -10.90
N MET A 4 15.20 -7.41 -11.20
CA MET A 4 15.78 -6.15 -10.74
C MET A 4 15.13 -4.94 -11.41
N GLU A 5 14.74 -5.09 -12.68
CA GLU A 5 13.98 -4.06 -13.39
C GLU A 5 12.59 -3.87 -12.77
N VAL A 6 11.86 -4.96 -12.47
CA VAL A 6 10.56 -4.91 -11.80
C VAL A 6 10.67 -4.20 -10.45
N ILE A 7 11.65 -4.57 -9.62
CA ILE A 7 11.87 -3.97 -8.30
C ILE A 7 12.16 -2.47 -8.40
N LYS A 8 13.04 -2.07 -9.35
CA LYS A 8 13.48 -0.68 -9.50
C LYS A 8 12.42 0.20 -10.17
N SER A 9 11.64 -0.33 -11.13
CA SER A 9 10.64 0.44 -11.86
C SER A 9 9.30 0.56 -11.15
N ARG A 10 8.92 -0.41 -10.29
CA ARG A 10 7.66 -0.34 -9.51
C ARG A 10 7.54 0.99 -8.75
N ARG A 11 6.36 1.58 -8.77
CA ARG A 11 6.04 2.85 -8.10
C ARG A 11 4.72 2.76 -7.35
N SER A 12 4.50 3.66 -6.39
CA SER A 12 3.18 3.91 -5.81
C SER A 12 2.37 4.75 -6.79
N ILE A 13 1.36 4.16 -7.37
CA ILE A 13 0.44 4.77 -8.34
C ILE A 13 -0.74 5.37 -7.60
N ARG A 14 -1.08 6.62 -7.91
CA ARG A 14 -2.13 7.40 -7.23
C ARG A 14 -3.19 7.95 -8.18
N VAL A 15 -3.01 7.75 -9.48
CA VAL A 15 -3.98 8.13 -10.51
C VAL A 15 -4.19 6.94 -11.42
N PHE A 16 -5.40 6.42 -11.43
CA PHE A 16 -5.82 5.24 -12.17
C PHE A 16 -6.83 5.66 -13.24
N ASN A 17 -6.94 4.85 -14.30
CA ASN A 17 -8.08 4.94 -15.20
C ASN A 17 -9.23 4.05 -14.71
N ASP A 18 -10.43 4.24 -15.31
CA ASP A 18 -11.66 3.56 -14.86
C ASP A 18 -11.73 2.07 -15.23
N ARG A 19 -10.73 1.56 -15.97
CA ARG A 19 -10.72 0.16 -16.38
C ARG A 19 -10.47 -0.75 -15.17
N VAL A 20 -11.43 -1.62 -14.90
CA VAL A 20 -11.30 -2.64 -13.84
C VAL A 20 -10.39 -3.77 -14.32
N PRO A 21 -9.32 -4.13 -13.59
CA PRO A 21 -8.52 -5.31 -13.89
C PRO A 21 -9.37 -6.59 -13.84
N PRO A 22 -9.21 -7.52 -14.80
CA PRO A 22 -9.87 -8.82 -14.73
C PRO A 22 -9.50 -9.57 -13.45
N ARG A 23 -10.45 -10.33 -12.91
CA ARG A 23 -10.25 -11.12 -11.69
C ARG A 23 -9.03 -12.05 -11.80
N GLU A 24 -8.85 -12.70 -12.93
CA GLU A 24 -7.75 -13.64 -13.20
C GLU A 24 -6.37 -12.96 -13.12
N VAL A 25 -6.28 -11.66 -13.41
CA VAL A 25 -5.04 -10.89 -13.28
C VAL A 25 -4.74 -10.63 -11.81
N ILE A 26 -5.77 -10.29 -11.00
CA ILE A 26 -5.64 -10.11 -9.54
C ILE A 26 -5.29 -11.46 -8.88
N GLU A 27 -5.94 -12.55 -9.27
CA GLU A 27 -5.64 -13.90 -8.77
C GLU A 27 -4.17 -14.28 -8.97
N LYS A 28 -3.59 -13.99 -10.15
CA LYS A 28 -2.15 -14.21 -10.39
C LYS A 28 -1.25 -13.33 -9.53
N CYS A 29 -1.69 -12.14 -9.14
CA CYS A 29 -0.94 -11.31 -8.19
C CYS A 29 -1.02 -11.88 -6.76
N ILE A 30 -2.18 -12.40 -6.37
CA ILE A 30 -2.37 -13.09 -5.08
C ILE A 30 -1.56 -14.39 -5.06
N GLU A 31 -1.58 -15.17 -6.14
CA GLU A 31 -0.74 -16.36 -6.27
C GLU A 31 0.74 -16.01 -6.01
N ALA A 32 1.28 -14.97 -6.63
CA ALA A 32 2.64 -14.52 -6.35
C ALA A 32 2.84 -14.10 -4.88
N ALA A 33 1.83 -13.49 -4.26
CA ALA A 33 1.87 -13.13 -2.84
C ALA A 33 2.02 -14.36 -1.95
N THR A 34 1.32 -15.46 -2.24
CA THR A 34 1.38 -16.69 -1.43
C THR A 34 2.74 -17.42 -1.47
N TRP A 35 3.63 -17.05 -2.39
CA TRP A 35 5.02 -17.54 -2.43
C TRP A 35 5.98 -16.77 -1.52
N ALA A 36 5.47 -15.90 -0.66
CA ALA A 36 6.31 -15.20 0.31
C ALA A 36 6.89 -16.16 1.37
N PRO A 37 8.12 -15.92 1.84
CA PRO A 37 8.68 -16.70 2.93
C PRO A 37 7.88 -16.47 4.22
N ASN A 38 7.72 -17.52 5.00
CA ASN A 38 7.03 -17.48 6.28
C ASN A 38 7.52 -18.61 7.21
N PRO A 39 7.44 -18.45 8.55
CA PRO A 39 7.92 -19.43 9.49
C PRO A 39 7.19 -20.77 9.30
N THR A 40 7.95 -21.85 9.15
CA THR A 40 7.46 -23.24 9.06
C THR A 40 6.26 -23.46 8.13
N ASN A 41 6.16 -22.66 7.09
CA ASN A 41 5.10 -22.69 6.08
C ASN A 41 3.67 -22.50 6.65
N GLN A 42 3.54 -21.65 7.68
CA GLN A 42 2.26 -21.42 8.35
C GLN A 42 1.29 -20.56 7.53
N GLN A 43 1.79 -19.80 6.55
CA GLN A 43 1.00 -19.03 5.59
C GLN A 43 -0.09 -18.17 6.27
N PRO A 44 0.28 -17.24 7.16
CA PRO A 44 -0.63 -16.55 8.08
C PRO A 44 -1.46 -15.43 7.43
N TRP A 45 -1.44 -15.32 6.14
CA TRP A 45 -2.11 -14.27 5.37
C TRP A 45 -3.47 -14.69 4.86
N GLU A 46 -4.37 -13.72 4.81
CA GLU A 46 -5.62 -13.79 4.07
C GLU A 46 -5.77 -12.51 3.23
N PHE A 47 -6.59 -12.56 2.19
CA PHE A 47 -6.78 -11.43 1.29
C PHE A 47 -8.27 -11.17 1.10
N ILE A 48 -8.70 -9.91 1.24
CA ILE A 48 -10.02 -9.47 0.82
C ILE A 48 -9.83 -8.57 -0.40
N VAL A 49 -10.41 -8.97 -1.52
CA VAL A 49 -10.42 -8.17 -2.75
C VAL A 49 -11.77 -7.51 -2.88
N ALA A 50 -11.80 -6.19 -2.94
CA ALA A 50 -13.00 -5.40 -3.05
C ALA A 50 -12.99 -4.56 -4.33
N ALA A 51 -14.13 -4.48 -4.99
CA ALA A 51 -14.38 -3.64 -6.16
C ALA A 51 -15.83 -3.12 -6.14
N GLY A 52 -16.15 -2.11 -6.93
CA GLY A 52 -17.50 -1.56 -7.06
C GLY A 52 -18.09 -1.12 -5.72
N GLU A 53 -19.34 -1.52 -5.43
CA GLU A 53 -20.06 -1.10 -4.22
C GLU A 53 -19.41 -1.58 -2.92
N GLU A 54 -18.76 -2.74 -2.91
CA GLU A 54 -18.05 -3.23 -1.71
C GLU A 54 -16.81 -2.38 -1.40
N LEU A 55 -16.05 -1.96 -2.41
CA LEU A 55 -14.94 -1.04 -2.22
C LEU A 55 -15.43 0.34 -1.75
N LYS A 56 -16.55 0.80 -2.27
CA LYS A 56 -17.17 2.06 -1.85
C LYS A 56 -17.56 2.03 -0.38
N LYS A 57 -18.21 0.94 0.10
CA LYS A 57 -18.55 0.76 1.52
C LYS A 57 -17.30 0.82 2.42
N ILE A 58 -16.21 0.14 2.05
CA ILE A 58 -14.95 0.20 2.80
C ILE A 58 -14.40 1.63 2.82
N SER A 59 -14.42 2.32 1.68
CA SER A 59 -13.96 3.71 1.58
C SER A 59 -14.80 4.66 2.44
N GLU A 60 -16.11 4.49 2.49
CA GLU A 60 -17.01 5.29 3.34
C GLU A 60 -16.70 5.10 4.83
N VAL A 61 -16.40 3.88 5.27
CA VAL A 61 -15.94 3.60 6.65
C VAL A 61 -14.66 4.37 6.93
N ILE A 62 -13.65 4.29 6.04
CA ILE A 62 -12.37 4.99 6.21
C ILE A 62 -12.57 6.51 6.23
N ILE A 63 -13.32 7.06 5.27
CA ILE A 63 -13.57 8.51 5.19
C ILE A 63 -14.22 9.04 6.46
N LYS A 64 -15.15 8.27 7.03
CA LYS A 64 -15.86 8.67 8.26
C LYS A 64 -14.98 8.62 9.49
N THR A 65 -14.10 7.62 9.61
CA THR A 65 -13.37 7.32 10.86
C THR A 65 -11.93 7.82 10.88
N PHE A 66 -11.24 7.83 9.74
CA PHE A 66 -9.83 8.21 9.63
C PHE A 66 -9.48 9.59 10.21
N PRO A 67 -10.27 10.68 9.99
CA PRO A 67 -9.95 11.97 10.56
C PRO A 67 -9.91 11.99 12.09
N GLN A 68 -10.72 11.17 12.74
CA GLN A 68 -10.69 11.01 14.20
C GLN A 68 -9.48 10.19 14.64
N ARG A 69 -9.22 9.07 13.98
CA ARG A 69 -8.05 8.22 14.26
C ARG A 69 -6.72 8.95 14.14
N MET A 70 -6.59 9.82 13.13
CA MET A 70 -5.37 10.63 12.94
C MET A 70 -5.16 11.72 14.01
N LYS A 71 -6.17 12.07 14.80
CA LYS A 71 -5.98 12.92 15.98
C LYS A 71 -5.39 12.14 17.17
N GLU A 72 -5.65 10.84 17.23
CA GLU A 72 -5.21 9.94 18.29
C GLU A 72 -3.82 9.34 18.02
N ILE A 73 -3.48 9.17 16.73
CA ILE A 73 -2.25 8.52 16.28
C ILE A 73 -1.46 9.48 15.40
N ASP A 74 -0.28 9.86 15.85
CA ASP A 74 0.71 10.54 15.00
C ASP A 74 1.73 9.50 14.48
N PRO A 75 1.61 9.06 13.21
CA PRO A 75 2.51 8.04 12.66
C PRO A 75 3.94 8.55 12.46
N TYR A 76 4.17 9.86 12.60
CA TYR A 76 5.48 10.50 12.43
C TYR A 76 6.08 10.99 13.76
N LYS A 77 5.44 10.68 14.88
CA LYS A 77 5.95 11.08 16.19
C LYS A 77 7.28 10.39 16.49
N ASN A 78 8.28 11.18 16.85
CA ASN A 78 9.61 10.69 17.25
C ASN A 78 10.37 9.90 16.17
N ILE A 79 10.12 10.14 14.89
CA ILE A 79 10.95 9.55 13.84
C ILE A 79 12.36 10.18 13.85
N PRO A 80 13.43 9.42 13.53
CA PRO A 80 14.77 9.96 13.45
C PRO A 80 14.87 11.14 12.47
N GLU A 81 15.68 12.15 12.78
CA GLU A 81 15.86 13.36 11.96
C GLU A 81 16.18 13.05 10.50
N SER A 82 17.06 12.07 10.26
CA SER A 82 17.41 11.64 8.89
C SER A 82 16.23 11.05 8.12
N CYS A 83 15.29 10.38 8.81
CA CYS A 83 14.03 9.88 8.23
C CYS A 83 13.06 11.02 7.96
N GLU A 84 12.98 11.98 8.89
CA GLU A 84 12.15 13.16 8.75
C GLU A 84 12.56 14.02 7.55
N LYS A 85 13.84 14.25 7.37
CA LYS A 85 14.37 14.95 6.20
C LYS A 85 13.92 14.28 4.89
N ARG A 86 14.12 12.97 4.74
CA ARG A 86 13.69 12.21 3.54
C ARG A 86 12.18 12.20 3.35
N LYS A 87 11.40 12.15 4.44
CA LYS A 87 9.95 12.29 4.40
C LYS A 87 9.56 13.65 3.82
N ASN A 88 10.14 14.73 4.33
CA ASN A 88 9.83 16.09 3.90
C ASN A 88 10.21 16.34 2.44
N GLU A 89 11.37 15.84 2.00
CA GLU A 89 11.79 15.86 0.58
C GLU A 89 10.76 15.13 -0.32
N THR A 90 10.32 13.93 0.12
CA THR A 90 9.33 13.14 -0.63
C THR A 90 7.97 13.85 -0.69
N PHE A 91 7.51 14.45 0.41
CA PHE A 91 6.27 15.22 0.41
C PHE A 91 6.39 16.47 -0.48
N GLY A 92 7.53 17.17 -0.48
CA GLY A 92 7.77 18.29 -1.38
C GLY A 92 7.63 17.89 -2.86
N GLN A 93 8.26 16.78 -3.25
CA GLN A 93 8.13 16.25 -4.61
C GLN A 93 6.70 15.80 -4.95
N LEU A 94 6.03 15.14 -4.00
CA LEU A 94 4.64 14.69 -4.16
C LEU A 94 3.69 15.87 -4.37
N PHE A 95 3.82 16.94 -3.56
CA PHE A 95 2.97 18.12 -3.66
C PHE A 95 3.23 18.94 -4.92
N SER A 96 4.50 19.02 -5.35
CA SER A 96 4.84 19.62 -6.65
C SER A 96 4.19 18.86 -7.80
N ALA A 97 4.28 17.54 -7.79
CA ALA A 97 3.66 16.69 -8.79
C ALA A 97 2.12 16.74 -8.76
N ALA A 98 1.50 16.89 -7.58
CA ALA A 98 0.06 17.10 -7.46
C ALA A 98 -0.37 18.40 -8.11
N LYS A 99 0.34 19.50 -7.82
CA LYS A 99 0.09 20.81 -8.43
C LYS A 99 0.24 20.78 -9.95
N GLU A 100 1.27 20.14 -10.46
CA GLU A 100 1.49 19.96 -11.90
C GLU A 100 0.37 19.13 -12.56
N ALA A 101 -0.18 18.14 -11.82
CA ALA A 101 -1.33 17.35 -12.27
C ALA A 101 -2.68 18.06 -12.09
N GLY A 102 -2.71 19.32 -11.58
CA GLY A 102 -3.95 20.06 -11.31
C GLY A 102 -4.76 19.49 -10.12
N ILE A 103 -4.12 18.77 -9.20
CA ILE A 103 -4.77 18.15 -8.03
C ILE A 103 -4.39 18.93 -6.77
N ASP A 104 -5.39 19.38 -6.02
CA ASP A 104 -5.17 20.03 -4.73
C ASP A 104 -4.60 19.01 -3.72
N THR A 105 -3.73 19.48 -2.83
CA THR A 105 -3.10 18.62 -1.81
C THR A 105 -4.12 18.08 -0.81
N LYS A 106 -5.20 18.83 -0.51
CA LYS A 106 -6.29 18.34 0.35
C LYS A 106 -7.04 17.19 -0.33
N ASP A 107 -7.31 17.33 -1.63
CA ASP A 107 -7.94 16.27 -2.43
C ASP A 107 -7.06 15.02 -2.49
N LEU A 108 -5.74 15.20 -2.57
CA LEU A 108 -4.80 14.08 -2.56
C LEU A 108 -4.88 13.28 -1.25
N PHE A 109 -4.98 13.95 -0.10
CA PHE A 109 -5.17 13.28 1.19
C PHE A 109 -6.55 12.64 1.32
N GLN A 110 -7.61 13.29 0.84
CA GLN A 110 -8.95 12.70 0.81
C GLN A 110 -8.99 11.45 -0.09
N LYS A 111 -8.35 11.50 -1.25
CA LYS A 111 -8.25 10.35 -2.16
C LYS A 111 -7.50 9.16 -1.54
N ASN A 112 -6.56 9.39 -0.62
CA ASN A 112 -5.93 8.30 0.13
C ASN A 112 -6.97 7.45 0.89
N MET A 113 -7.97 8.09 1.49
CA MET A 113 -9.03 7.40 2.25
C MET A 113 -10.00 6.60 1.36
N SER A 114 -10.02 6.87 0.06
CA SER A 114 -10.83 6.15 -0.94
C SER A 114 -9.96 5.37 -1.93
N PHE A 115 -8.81 4.86 -1.49
CA PHE A 115 -7.86 4.11 -2.32
C PHE A 115 -7.47 4.85 -3.62
N TYR A 116 -7.40 6.18 -3.58
CA TYR A 116 -7.13 7.04 -4.74
C TYR A 116 -8.12 6.85 -5.92
N GLY A 117 -9.33 6.39 -5.64
CA GLY A 117 -10.32 6.06 -6.67
C GLY A 117 -9.92 4.88 -7.54
N ALA A 118 -9.03 4.02 -7.10
CA ALA A 118 -8.69 2.78 -7.79
C ALA A 118 -9.92 1.88 -7.93
N PRO A 119 -10.08 1.16 -9.05
CA PRO A 119 -11.23 0.29 -9.28
C PRO A 119 -11.24 -0.97 -8.41
N VAL A 120 -10.10 -1.33 -7.81
CA VAL A 120 -9.93 -2.49 -6.93
C VAL A 120 -9.10 -2.10 -5.72
N ALA A 121 -9.44 -2.63 -4.56
CA ALA A 121 -8.57 -2.65 -3.38
C ALA A 121 -8.36 -4.07 -2.89
N VAL A 122 -7.19 -4.31 -2.29
CA VAL A 122 -6.88 -5.58 -1.62
C VAL A 122 -6.50 -5.26 -0.18
N LEU A 123 -7.22 -5.83 0.78
CA LEU A 123 -6.85 -5.81 2.19
C LEU A 123 -6.02 -7.04 2.51
N PHE A 124 -4.87 -6.83 3.14
CA PHE A 124 -3.97 -7.86 3.63
C PHE A 124 -4.25 -8.09 5.10
N ILE A 125 -4.63 -9.30 5.44
CA ILE A 125 -5.08 -9.69 6.77
C ILE A 125 -4.13 -10.73 7.33
N THR A 126 -3.89 -10.67 8.63
CA THR A 126 -3.08 -11.66 9.35
C THR A 126 -3.71 -11.96 10.71
N TYR A 127 -3.22 -13.00 11.40
CA TYR A 127 -3.62 -13.26 12.76
C TYR A 127 -2.88 -12.34 13.75
N LYS A 128 -3.58 -11.89 14.79
CA LYS A 128 -2.99 -11.15 15.92
C LYS A 128 -2.08 -12.08 16.71
N MET A 129 -0.82 -11.71 16.84
CA MET A 129 0.16 -12.43 17.63
C MET A 129 0.97 -11.43 18.46
N GLU A 130 1.47 -11.83 19.63
CA GLU A 130 2.36 -11.01 20.45
C GLU A 130 3.66 -10.66 19.73
N HIS A 131 4.15 -11.58 18.88
CA HIS A 131 5.34 -11.37 18.05
C HIS A 131 4.98 -10.90 16.63
N ASN A 132 5.93 -10.28 15.95
CA ASN A 132 5.72 -9.69 14.62
C ASN A 132 5.90 -10.68 13.44
N LEU A 133 6.17 -11.97 13.67
CA LEU A 133 6.50 -12.93 12.59
C LEU A 133 5.40 -13.01 11.52
N TYR A 134 4.14 -13.01 11.92
CA TYR A 134 3.02 -13.07 10.99
C TYR A 134 2.86 -11.77 10.21
N ARG A 135 3.05 -10.63 10.88
CA ARG A 135 3.08 -9.32 10.20
C ARG A 135 4.20 -9.24 9.17
N HIS A 136 5.42 -9.72 9.51
CA HIS A 136 6.54 -9.75 8.57
C HIS A 136 6.24 -10.65 7.37
N SER A 137 5.66 -11.84 7.60
CA SER A 137 5.27 -12.78 6.54
C SER A 137 4.23 -12.16 5.60
N THR A 138 3.20 -11.54 6.17
CA THR A 138 2.13 -10.90 5.39
C THR A 138 2.64 -9.64 4.67
N ALA A 139 3.57 -8.88 5.25
CA ALA A 139 4.24 -7.77 4.57
C ALA A 139 5.11 -8.24 3.38
N ALA A 140 5.78 -9.40 3.52
CA ALA A 140 6.51 -10.01 2.40
C ALA A 140 5.54 -10.45 1.29
N ALA A 141 4.39 -11.03 1.64
CA ALA A 141 3.33 -11.37 0.68
C ALA A 141 2.79 -10.13 -0.05
N LEU A 142 2.57 -9.03 0.69
CA LEU A 142 2.16 -7.75 0.11
C LEU A 142 3.20 -7.23 -0.87
N GLN A 143 4.48 -7.28 -0.54
CA GLN A 143 5.54 -6.84 -1.46
C GLN A 143 5.57 -7.71 -2.74
N ASN A 144 5.42 -9.04 -2.63
CA ASN A 144 5.31 -9.91 -3.80
C ASN A 144 4.11 -9.53 -4.68
N PHE A 145 2.96 -9.26 -4.06
CA PHE A 145 1.77 -8.77 -4.77
C PHE A 145 2.06 -7.49 -5.56
N LEU A 146 2.73 -6.50 -4.93
CA LEU A 146 3.06 -5.22 -5.60
C LEU A 146 3.97 -5.41 -6.81
N LEU A 147 4.95 -6.31 -6.70
CA LEU A 147 5.87 -6.64 -7.81
C LEU A 147 5.13 -7.36 -8.94
N ALA A 148 4.29 -8.34 -8.60
CA ALA A 148 3.49 -9.07 -9.58
C ALA A 148 2.49 -8.15 -10.29
N ALA A 149 1.81 -7.27 -9.57
CA ALA A 149 0.90 -6.27 -10.14
C ALA A 149 1.64 -5.38 -11.16
N HIS A 150 2.82 -4.87 -10.78
CA HIS A 150 3.64 -4.06 -11.67
C HIS A 150 4.10 -4.84 -12.92
N ALA A 151 4.58 -6.08 -12.75
CA ALA A 151 4.99 -6.94 -13.86
C ALA A 151 3.86 -7.25 -14.84
N LYS A 152 2.60 -7.20 -14.38
CA LYS A 152 1.40 -7.37 -15.20
C LYS A 152 0.82 -6.06 -15.76
N GLY A 153 1.56 -4.95 -15.62
CA GLY A 153 1.14 -3.65 -16.13
C GLY A 153 0.07 -2.95 -15.27
N LEU A 154 -0.19 -3.46 -14.07
CA LEU A 154 -1.03 -2.78 -13.10
C LEU A 154 -0.23 -1.77 -12.28
N GLY A 155 -0.90 -0.71 -11.86
CA GLY A 155 -0.45 0.19 -10.81
C GLY A 155 -0.96 -0.26 -9.46
N ALA A 156 -0.16 -0.04 -8.42
CA ALA A 156 -0.58 -0.28 -7.05
C ALA A 156 -0.06 0.80 -6.11
N CYS A 157 -0.79 1.05 -5.02
CA CYS A 157 -0.34 1.91 -3.92
C CYS A 157 -0.62 1.23 -2.58
N TRP A 158 0.41 1.05 -1.79
CA TRP A 158 0.32 0.58 -0.41
C TRP A 158 -0.15 1.72 0.50
N LEU A 159 -1.21 1.50 1.28
CA LEU A 159 -1.93 2.51 2.05
C LEU A 159 -2.18 2.04 3.48
N SER A 160 -1.73 2.84 4.45
CA SER A 160 -1.94 2.59 5.88
C SER A 160 -3.27 3.13 6.42
N SER A 161 -4.09 3.80 5.60
CA SER A 161 -5.40 4.32 6.03
C SER A 161 -6.34 3.20 6.50
N ALA A 162 -6.28 2.02 5.88
CA ALA A 162 -7.04 0.86 6.29
C ALA A 162 -6.62 0.35 7.69
N VAL A 163 -5.32 0.45 8.03
CA VAL A 163 -4.83 0.05 9.37
C VAL A 163 -5.36 0.97 10.45
N ALA A 164 -5.35 2.29 10.21
CA ALA A 164 -5.85 3.26 11.17
C ALA A 164 -7.34 3.06 11.50
N CYS A 165 -8.12 2.53 10.55
CA CYS A 165 -9.56 2.27 10.68
C CYS A 165 -9.88 0.77 10.75
N GLN A 166 -8.91 -0.07 11.15
CA GLN A 166 -9.07 -1.52 11.04
C GLN A 166 -10.25 -2.09 11.86
N GLU A 167 -10.53 -1.55 13.03
CA GLU A 167 -11.60 -2.10 13.87
C GLU A 167 -12.97 -1.84 13.24
N GLU A 168 -13.21 -0.66 12.68
CA GLU A 168 -14.45 -0.31 12.01
C GLU A 168 -14.61 -1.08 10.67
N ILE A 169 -13.51 -1.30 9.95
CA ILE A 169 -13.54 -2.13 8.72
C ILE A 169 -13.81 -3.59 9.10
N LYS A 170 -13.20 -4.10 10.17
CA LYS A 170 -13.42 -5.47 10.64
C LYS A 170 -14.87 -5.70 11.05
N GLU A 171 -15.48 -4.74 11.74
CA GLU A 171 -16.91 -4.77 12.10
C GLU A 171 -17.78 -4.81 10.84
N ALA A 172 -17.54 -3.89 9.89
CA ALA A 172 -18.31 -3.81 8.65
C ALA A 172 -18.22 -5.07 7.77
N LEU A 173 -17.03 -5.70 7.73
CA LEU A 173 -16.76 -6.90 6.93
C LEU A 173 -16.90 -8.22 7.73
N LYS A 174 -17.27 -8.16 9.01
CA LYS A 174 -17.39 -9.31 9.92
C LYS A 174 -16.10 -10.16 10.01
N ILE A 175 -14.96 -9.48 10.03
CA ILE A 175 -13.64 -10.14 10.21
C ILE A 175 -13.48 -10.52 11.67
N SER A 176 -13.03 -11.75 11.95
CA SER A 176 -12.82 -12.26 13.30
C SER A 176 -11.91 -11.36 14.14
N GLY A 177 -12.21 -11.25 15.45
CA GLY A 177 -11.44 -10.48 16.41
C GLY A 177 -9.98 -10.93 16.58
N GLU A 178 -9.68 -12.21 16.29
CA GLU A 178 -8.32 -12.78 16.29
C GLU A 178 -7.44 -12.34 15.13
N LYS A 179 -8.04 -11.66 14.13
CA LYS A 179 -7.36 -11.15 12.93
C LYS A 179 -7.16 -9.65 13.00
N GLU A 180 -6.18 -9.17 12.29
CA GLU A 180 -5.91 -7.75 12.08
C GLU A 180 -5.73 -7.46 10.59
N ILE A 181 -6.05 -6.24 10.19
CA ILE A 181 -5.73 -5.73 8.86
C ILE A 181 -4.31 -5.18 8.92
N LEU A 182 -3.39 -5.84 8.21
CA LEU A 182 -2.02 -5.38 8.13
C LEU A 182 -1.93 -4.08 7.33
N ASP A 183 -2.55 -4.06 6.13
CA ASP A 183 -2.57 -2.90 5.23
C ASP A 183 -3.60 -3.06 4.11
N GLY A 184 -3.82 -1.94 3.39
CA GLY A 184 -4.62 -1.90 2.18
C GLY A 184 -3.77 -1.56 0.94
N VAL A 185 -4.16 -2.08 -0.20
CA VAL A 185 -3.51 -1.78 -1.50
C VAL A 185 -4.56 -1.34 -2.50
N ALA A 186 -4.41 -0.12 -3.03
CA ALA A 186 -5.15 0.35 -4.20
C ALA A 186 -4.58 -0.30 -5.46
N VAL A 187 -5.42 -0.78 -6.37
CA VAL A 187 -4.98 -1.50 -7.59
C VAL A 187 -5.82 -1.08 -8.79
N GLY A 188 -5.16 -0.84 -9.91
CA GLY A 188 -5.83 -0.50 -11.18
C GLY A 188 -4.83 -0.30 -12.30
N TYR A 189 -5.28 0.09 -13.47
CA TYR A 189 -4.37 0.49 -14.55
C TYR A 189 -3.93 1.94 -14.35
N PRO A 190 -2.62 2.23 -14.36
CA PRO A 190 -2.12 3.59 -14.13
C PRO A 190 -2.47 4.51 -15.29
N VAL A 191 -2.80 5.77 -15.01
CA VAL A 191 -2.74 6.83 -16.01
C VAL A 191 -1.26 7.08 -16.30
N LYS A 192 -0.86 6.81 -17.54
CA LYS A 192 0.51 7.03 -17.99
C LYS A 192 0.82 8.53 -18.02
N ASP A 193 2.07 8.86 -17.82
CA ASP A 193 2.59 10.24 -17.90
C ASP A 193 1.96 11.24 -16.91
N CYS A 194 1.18 10.76 -15.93
CA CYS A 194 0.68 11.60 -14.85
C CYS A 194 1.82 11.96 -13.89
N PRO A 195 2.06 13.26 -13.59
CA PRO A 195 3.12 13.69 -12.68
C PRO A 195 3.09 12.97 -11.33
N LEU A 196 1.90 12.74 -10.73
CA LEU A 196 1.75 11.98 -9.48
C LEU A 196 2.20 10.51 -9.57
N ASN A 197 2.22 9.95 -10.76
CA ASN A 197 2.67 8.58 -10.99
C ASN A 197 4.14 8.51 -11.41
N THR A 198 4.79 9.63 -11.78
CA THR A 198 6.11 9.67 -12.41
C THR A 198 7.15 10.52 -11.70
N PHE A 199 6.80 11.28 -10.64
CA PHE A 199 7.74 12.17 -9.94
C PHE A 199 9.00 11.43 -9.46
N PRO A 200 10.16 12.09 -9.37
CA PRO A 200 11.41 11.50 -8.94
C PRO A 200 11.31 10.84 -7.57
N ARG A 201 12.06 9.79 -7.35
CA ARG A 201 12.21 9.14 -6.05
C ARG A 201 13.65 8.74 -5.82
N THR A 202 14.11 8.95 -4.62
CA THR A 202 15.48 8.68 -4.20
C THR A 202 15.56 7.38 -3.40
N ARG A 203 16.75 6.84 -3.31
CA ARG A 203 17.14 5.77 -2.38
C ARG A 203 18.54 6.11 -1.85
N LEU A 204 18.77 5.71 -0.62
CA LEU A 204 20.11 5.73 -0.06
C LEU A 204 21.03 4.81 -0.86
N LYS A 205 22.31 5.15 -0.93
CA LYS A 205 23.32 4.28 -1.54
C LYS A 205 23.58 3.08 -0.64
N VAL A 206 24.07 2.00 -1.22
CA VAL A 206 24.38 0.77 -0.49
C VAL A 206 25.33 1.04 0.70
N ASP A 207 26.35 1.85 0.48
CA ASP A 207 27.35 2.19 1.50
C ASP A 207 26.78 3.00 2.68
N GLU A 208 25.65 3.71 2.47
CA GLU A 208 24.98 4.47 3.52
C GLU A 208 24.14 3.61 4.46
N VAL A 209 23.84 2.36 4.05
CA VAL A 209 22.92 1.44 4.77
C VAL A 209 23.54 0.08 5.07
N THR A 210 24.83 -0.11 4.74
CA THR A 210 25.47 -1.42 4.87
C THR A 210 26.75 -1.32 5.68
N THR A 211 26.90 -2.19 6.65
CA THR A 211 28.16 -2.45 7.35
C THR A 211 28.70 -3.79 6.88
N TRP A 212 29.89 -3.79 6.32
CA TRP A 212 30.57 -5.00 5.85
C TRP A 212 31.47 -5.56 6.96
N LEU A 213 31.28 -6.83 7.35
CA LEU A 213 32.12 -7.51 8.32
C LEU A 213 32.74 -8.75 7.67
N GLY A 214 34.07 -8.82 7.65
CA GLY A 214 34.81 -9.95 7.08
C GLY A 214 34.89 -9.98 5.54
N PHE A 215 34.66 -8.82 4.89
CA PHE A 215 34.82 -8.61 3.43
C PHE A 215 35.96 -7.67 3.15
#